data_e11142f63f9d606e0a23e03ffd850233
#
_entry.id   e11142f63f9d606e0a23e03ffd850233
#
_cell.length_a   1.000
_cell.length_b   1.000
_cell.length_c   1.000
_cell.angle_alpha   90.00
_cell.angle_beta   90.00
_cell.angle_gamma   90.00
#
_symmetry.space_group_name_H-M   'P 1'
#
loop_
_entity.id
_entity.type
_entity.pdbx_description
1 polymer ?
#
loop_
_entity_poly.entity_id
_entity_poly.type
_entity_poly.pdbx_seq_one_letter_code
_entity_poly.pdbx_strand_id
1 'polypeptide(L)'
;MSIVKNEPKYKNGLLQAIREQLEHRAYWLYLLCDEAGKRGLDWKEFGYPAIRRCGLEHGARHIKKGNTDSLKGLKKVLFTKPAQLVFEMDVLKSTDDELNIDFHYCPLVKAWQKAGCTDEEIATLCDIAMCGDHGIGEAYGAVLDLPKCIAKGDDICSLRYHKKK
;
A
#
# COMPACT_ATOMS: atom_id res chain seq x y z
N MET A 1 5.33 22.38 9.92
CA MET A 1 6.36 21.40 9.44
C MET A 1 5.67 20.05 9.32
N SER A 2 5.80 19.33 8.17
CA SER A 2 5.16 18.02 8.01
C SER A 2 5.71 17.00 9.00
N ILE A 3 4.82 16.19 9.58
CA ILE A 3 5.18 15.05 10.43
C ILE A 3 5.56 13.82 9.60
N VAL A 4 5.16 13.78 8.34
CA VAL A 4 5.38 12.63 7.44
C VAL A 4 6.82 12.66 6.91
N LYS A 5 7.65 11.72 7.39
CA LYS A 5 9.03 11.52 6.93
C LYS A 5 9.08 10.30 6.02
N ASN A 6 9.56 10.46 4.78
CA ASN A 6 9.55 9.39 3.79
C ASN A 6 10.68 9.59 2.76
N GLU A 7 11.91 9.35 3.19
CA GLU A 7 13.08 9.47 2.33
C GLU A 7 13.71 8.11 2.03
N PRO A 8 13.98 7.80 0.73
CA PRO A 8 14.53 6.51 0.34
C PRO A 8 16.02 6.39 0.68
N LYS A 9 16.42 5.23 1.19
CA LYS A 9 17.82 4.87 1.41
C LYS A 9 18.52 4.45 0.11
N TYR A 10 17.82 3.67 -0.73
CA TYR A 10 18.38 3.13 -1.97
C TYR A 10 18.06 4.04 -3.16
N LYS A 11 19.10 4.41 -3.92
CA LYS A 11 19.00 5.29 -5.10
C LYS A 11 19.76 4.64 -6.26
N ASN A 12 19.05 4.12 -7.24
CA ASN A 12 19.59 3.71 -8.55
C ASN A 12 18.53 3.93 -9.64
N GLY A 13 18.97 4.02 -10.90
CA GLY A 13 18.12 4.44 -12.01
C GLY A 13 16.92 3.50 -12.25
N LEU A 14 17.11 2.19 -12.22
CA LEU A 14 16.02 1.24 -12.43
C LEU A 14 15.00 1.29 -11.28
N LEU A 15 15.48 1.33 -10.04
CA LEU A 15 14.63 1.43 -8.87
C LEU A 15 13.81 2.74 -8.89
N GLN A 16 14.44 3.84 -9.27
CA GLN A 16 13.79 5.12 -9.41
C GLN A 16 12.71 5.09 -10.51
N ALA A 17 12.98 4.51 -11.66
CA ALA A 17 12.00 4.37 -12.73
C ALA A 17 10.76 3.58 -12.31
N ILE A 18 10.93 2.51 -11.51
CA ILE A 18 9.80 1.74 -10.95
C ILE A 18 9.01 2.58 -9.95
N ARG A 19 9.70 3.30 -9.06
CA ARG A 19 9.05 4.21 -8.09
C ARG A 19 8.22 5.28 -8.79
N GLU A 20 8.73 5.88 -9.86
CA GLU A 20 8.02 6.90 -10.65
C GLU A 20 6.70 6.38 -11.23
N GLN A 21 6.63 5.11 -11.66
CA GLN A 21 5.36 4.51 -12.12
C GLN A 21 4.35 4.35 -10.97
N LEU A 22 4.81 4.02 -9.77
CA LEU A 22 3.96 3.96 -8.58
C LEU A 22 3.54 5.35 -8.11
N GLU A 23 4.44 6.32 -8.16
CA GLU A 23 4.16 7.73 -7.88
C GLU A 23 3.11 8.28 -8.85
N HIS A 24 3.23 7.97 -10.16
CA HIS A 24 2.25 8.38 -11.16
C HIS A 24 0.84 7.81 -10.87
N ARG A 25 0.74 6.54 -10.49
CA ARG A 25 -0.53 5.94 -10.07
C ARG A 25 -1.11 6.62 -8.82
N ALA A 26 -0.28 6.92 -7.85
CA ALA A 26 -0.69 7.60 -6.62
C ALA A 26 -1.14 9.05 -6.90
N TYR A 27 -0.47 9.74 -7.82
CA TYR A 27 -0.86 11.08 -8.24
C TYR A 27 -2.21 11.09 -8.96
N TRP A 28 -2.50 10.10 -9.81
CA TRP A 28 -3.84 9.95 -10.39
C TRP A 28 -4.93 9.79 -9.34
N LEU A 29 -4.68 8.96 -8.32
CA LEU A 29 -5.64 8.80 -7.22
C LEU A 29 -5.92 10.14 -6.55
N TYR A 30 -4.87 10.90 -6.21
CA TYR A 30 -5.01 12.23 -5.63
C TYR A 30 -5.84 13.16 -6.51
N LEU A 31 -5.52 13.29 -7.79
CA LEU A 31 -6.24 14.19 -8.69
C LEU A 31 -7.72 13.82 -8.84
N LEU A 32 -8.05 12.52 -8.88
CA LEU A 32 -9.44 12.06 -8.91
C LEU A 32 -10.17 12.40 -7.61
N CYS A 33 -9.52 12.24 -6.47
CA CYS A 33 -10.07 12.62 -5.17
C CYS A 33 -10.26 14.14 -5.07
N ASP A 34 -9.27 14.92 -5.47
CA ASP A 34 -9.32 16.38 -5.47
C ASP A 34 -10.49 16.91 -6.36
N GLU A 35 -10.62 16.38 -7.59
CA GLU A 35 -11.72 16.74 -8.48
C GLU A 35 -13.10 16.32 -7.94
N ALA A 36 -13.18 15.21 -7.24
CA ALA A 36 -14.41 14.79 -6.56
C ALA A 36 -14.74 15.72 -5.38
N GLY A 37 -13.73 16.09 -4.59
CA GLY A 37 -13.88 17.03 -3.48
C GLY A 37 -14.36 18.41 -3.93
N LYS A 38 -13.85 18.92 -5.08
CA LYS A 38 -14.34 20.17 -5.70
C LYS A 38 -15.81 20.12 -6.09
N ARG A 39 -16.38 18.92 -6.24
CA ARG A 39 -17.81 18.67 -6.52
C ARG A 39 -18.62 18.31 -5.28
N GLY A 40 -18.03 18.45 -4.09
CA GLY A 40 -18.68 18.18 -2.81
C GLY A 40 -18.81 16.70 -2.44
N LEU A 41 -18.03 15.81 -3.10
CA LEU A 41 -18.01 14.39 -2.79
C LEU A 41 -16.92 14.07 -1.76
N ASP A 42 -17.24 13.22 -0.79
CA ASP A 42 -16.24 12.68 0.16
C ASP A 42 -15.33 11.68 -0.57
N TRP A 43 -14.03 11.87 -0.46
CA TRP A 43 -13.03 11.01 -1.06
C TRP A 43 -13.18 9.53 -0.63
N LYS A 44 -13.59 9.30 0.61
CA LYS A 44 -13.72 7.96 1.20
C LYS A 44 -14.94 7.21 0.68
N GLU A 45 -16.06 7.92 0.43
CA GLU A 45 -17.31 7.29 -0.02
C GLU A 45 -17.13 6.48 -1.30
N PHE A 46 -16.37 6.97 -2.27
CA PHE A 46 -16.11 6.24 -3.51
C PHE A 46 -14.76 5.54 -3.52
N GLY A 47 -13.76 6.10 -2.83
CA GLY A 47 -12.40 5.56 -2.80
C GLY A 47 -12.32 4.21 -2.12
N TYR A 48 -12.91 4.05 -0.95
CA TYR A 48 -12.88 2.81 -0.18
C TYR A 48 -13.45 1.61 -0.96
N PRO A 49 -14.69 1.64 -1.47
CA PRO A 49 -15.25 0.50 -2.18
C PRO A 49 -14.51 0.23 -3.51
N ALA A 50 -14.05 1.26 -4.20
CA ALA A 50 -13.34 1.10 -5.47
C ALA A 50 -11.98 0.41 -5.27
N ILE A 51 -11.17 0.90 -4.33
CA ILE A 51 -9.84 0.35 -4.08
C ILE A 51 -9.92 -1.03 -3.41
N ARG A 52 -10.90 -1.25 -2.50
CA ARG A 52 -11.15 -2.58 -1.94
C ARG A 52 -11.49 -3.61 -3.02
N ARG A 53 -12.37 -3.27 -3.97
CA ARG A 53 -12.70 -4.14 -5.12
C ARG A 53 -11.45 -4.46 -5.95
N CYS A 54 -10.61 -3.46 -6.23
CA CYS A 54 -9.34 -3.68 -6.91
C CYS A 54 -8.46 -4.69 -6.13
N GLY A 55 -8.38 -4.56 -4.81
CA GLY A 55 -7.64 -5.47 -3.93
C GLY A 55 -8.17 -6.91 -3.98
N LEU A 56 -9.48 -7.10 -3.91
CA LEU A 56 -10.12 -8.43 -4.02
C LEU A 56 -9.78 -9.11 -5.36
N GLU A 57 -9.87 -8.38 -6.47
CA GLU A 57 -9.53 -8.90 -7.79
C GLU A 57 -8.03 -9.22 -7.91
N HIS A 58 -7.16 -8.39 -7.34
CA HIS A 58 -5.71 -8.65 -7.29
C HIS A 58 -5.42 -9.89 -6.45
N GLY A 59 -6.02 -10.02 -5.27
CA GLY A 59 -5.87 -11.18 -4.40
C GLY A 59 -6.26 -12.48 -5.13
N ALA A 60 -7.42 -12.49 -5.79
CA ALA A 60 -7.87 -13.64 -6.57
C ALA A 60 -6.89 -14.01 -7.71
N ARG A 61 -6.35 -13.01 -8.42
CA ARG A 61 -5.32 -13.24 -9.45
C ARG A 61 -4.01 -13.78 -8.86
N HIS A 62 -3.61 -13.30 -7.69
CA HIS A 62 -2.41 -13.78 -7.01
C HIS A 62 -2.55 -15.22 -6.53
N ILE A 63 -3.70 -15.61 -5.98
CA ILE A 63 -4.02 -16.99 -5.60
C ILE A 63 -3.89 -17.90 -6.83
N LYS A 64 -4.52 -17.51 -7.94
CA LYS A 64 -4.44 -18.27 -9.19
C LYS A 64 -3.00 -18.40 -9.71
N LYS A 65 -2.22 -17.31 -9.69
CA LYS A 65 -0.82 -17.29 -10.13
C LYS A 65 0.09 -18.14 -9.25
N GLY A 66 -0.11 -18.07 -7.94
CA GLY A 66 0.67 -18.80 -6.93
C GLY A 66 0.19 -20.23 -6.70
N ASN A 67 -0.99 -20.58 -7.21
CA ASN A 67 -1.70 -21.84 -6.96
C ASN A 67 -1.81 -22.17 -5.47
N THR A 68 -2.03 -21.16 -4.64
CA THR A 68 -2.16 -21.28 -3.19
C THR A 68 -2.80 -20.02 -2.59
N ASP A 69 -3.59 -20.20 -1.56
CA ASP A 69 -4.16 -19.13 -0.73
C ASP A 69 -3.37 -18.87 0.56
N SER A 70 -2.22 -19.52 0.74
CA SER A 70 -1.38 -19.30 1.93
C SER A 70 -0.72 -17.92 1.91
N LEU A 71 -0.49 -17.31 3.08
CA LEU A 71 0.20 -16.03 3.19
C LEU A 71 1.68 -16.11 2.77
N LYS A 72 2.29 -17.29 2.92
CA LYS A 72 3.61 -17.56 2.34
C LYS A 72 3.58 -17.51 0.80
N GLY A 73 2.49 -17.97 0.18
CA GLY A 73 2.23 -17.84 -1.25
C GLY A 73 2.03 -16.38 -1.68
N LEU A 74 1.24 -15.61 -0.91
CA LEU A 74 1.07 -14.17 -1.13
C LEU A 74 2.42 -13.45 -1.15
N LYS A 75 3.29 -13.73 -0.15
CA LYS A 75 4.65 -13.17 -0.11
C LYS A 75 5.44 -13.44 -1.39
N LYS A 76 5.38 -14.66 -1.92
CA LYS A 76 6.12 -15.04 -3.13
C LYS A 76 5.63 -14.31 -4.38
N VAL A 77 4.33 -14.07 -4.48
CA VAL A 77 3.71 -13.50 -5.69
C VAL A 77 3.71 -11.97 -5.68
N LEU A 78 3.42 -11.35 -4.54
CA LEU A 78 3.25 -9.90 -4.41
C LEU A 78 4.52 -9.23 -3.86
N PHE A 79 5.06 -9.73 -2.76
CA PHE A 79 6.22 -9.14 -2.09
C PHE A 79 7.53 -9.76 -2.60
N THR A 80 7.74 -9.61 -3.93
CA THR A 80 8.93 -10.10 -4.64
C THR A 80 10.17 -9.27 -4.29
N LYS A 81 11.36 -9.75 -4.66
CA LYS A 81 12.61 -8.99 -4.40
C LYS A 81 12.59 -7.57 -4.99
N PRO A 82 12.15 -7.34 -6.24
CA PRO A 82 11.99 -5.98 -6.75
C PRO A 82 11.03 -5.12 -5.91
N ALA A 83 9.88 -5.66 -5.51
CA ALA A 83 8.93 -4.94 -4.66
C ALA A 83 9.55 -4.58 -3.30
N GLN A 84 10.30 -5.52 -2.68
CA GLN A 84 11.01 -5.27 -1.42
C GLN A 84 12.01 -4.12 -1.56
N LEU A 85 12.74 -4.04 -2.65
CA LEU A 85 13.68 -2.93 -2.90
C LEU A 85 12.96 -1.60 -3.14
N VAL A 86 11.83 -1.61 -3.86
CA VAL A 86 11.04 -0.41 -4.17
C VAL A 86 10.54 0.27 -2.91
N PHE A 87 9.98 -0.50 -1.98
CA PHE A 87 9.40 -0.01 -0.72
C PHE A 87 10.34 -0.13 0.48
N GLU A 88 11.57 -0.61 0.25
CA GLU A 88 12.57 -0.84 1.30
C GLU A 88 12.01 -1.72 2.43
N MET A 89 11.57 -2.93 2.06
CA MET A 89 10.85 -3.84 2.95
C MET A 89 11.78 -4.79 3.71
N ASP A 90 11.47 -4.99 4.99
CA ASP A 90 11.97 -6.11 5.80
C ASP A 90 10.86 -7.13 6.04
N VAL A 91 11.07 -8.37 5.59
CA VAL A 91 10.14 -9.48 5.84
C VAL A 91 10.52 -10.14 7.16
N LEU A 92 9.70 -9.89 8.20
CA LEU A 92 9.95 -10.35 9.56
C LEU A 92 9.44 -11.78 9.81
N LYS A 93 8.28 -12.12 9.22
CA LYS A 93 7.67 -13.44 9.35
C LYS A 93 6.94 -13.80 8.06
N SER A 94 7.05 -15.05 7.62
CA SER A 94 6.36 -15.57 6.45
C SER A 94 6.06 -17.05 6.64
N THR A 95 4.85 -17.34 7.09
CA THR A 95 4.27 -18.69 7.25
C THR A 95 3.01 -18.80 6.40
N ASP A 96 2.36 -19.95 6.41
CA ASP A 96 1.11 -20.10 5.69
C ASP A 96 -0.03 -19.26 6.29
N ASP A 97 0.02 -18.99 7.61
CA ASP A 97 -1.02 -18.30 8.36
C ASP A 97 -0.66 -16.86 8.77
N GLU A 98 0.61 -16.48 8.69
CA GLU A 98 1.06 -15.14 9.09
C GLU A 98 2.10 -14.58 8.12
N LEU A 99 1.97 -13.27 7.83
CA LEU A 99 2.94 -12.53 7.04
C LEU A 99 3.15 -11.15 7.66
N ASN A 100 4.34 -10.88 8.18
CA ASN A 100 4.72 -9.63 8.81
C ASN A 100 5.82 -8.95 8.00
N ILE A 101 5.57 -7.72 7.56
CA ILE A 101 6.50 -6.93 6.74
C ILE A 101 6.53 -5.50 7.28
N ASP A 102 7.72 -4.95 7.40
CA ASP A 102 7.93 -3.53 7.65
C ASP A 102 8.37 -2.84 6.36
N PHE A 103 7.77 -1.70 6.04
CA PHE A 103 8.11 -0.85 4.91
C PHE A 103 8.80 0.40 5.46
N HIS A 104 9.98 0.72 4.95
CA HIS A 104 10.75 1.90 5.36
C HIS A 104 10.61 3.08 4.39
N TYR A 105 10.00 2.85 3.24
CA TYR A 105 9.73 3.86 2.23
C TYR A 105 8.44 3.56 1.48
N CYS A 106 7.69 4.59 1.10
CA CYS A 106 6.47 4.47 0.31
C CYS A 106 6.47 5.44 -0.87
N PRO A 107 6.56 4.95 -2.13
CA PRO A 107 6.46 5.82 -3.31
C PRO A 107 5.14 6.57 -3.43
N LEU A 108 4.03 6.01 -2.89
CA LEU A 108 2.73 6.66 -2.92
C LEU A 108 2.75 7.93 -2.06
N VAL A 109 3.22 7.82 -0.83
CA VAL A 109 3.40 8.95 0.08
C VAL A 109 4.32 10.01 -0.55
N LYS A 110 5.41 9.58 -1.24
CA LYS A 110 6.31 10.51 -1.93
C LYS A 110 5.61 11.29 -3.03
N ALA A 111 4.71 10.65 -3.78
CA ALA A 111 3.93 11.33 -4.80
C ALA A 111 3.02 12.41 -4.20
N TRP A 112 2.32 12.11 -3.11
CA TRP A 112 1.43 13.05 -2.46
C TRP A 112 2.20 14.21 -1.80
N GLN A 113 3.39 13.95 -1.23
CA GLN A 113 4.30 15.01 -0.77
C GLN A 113 4.73 15.94 -1.92
N LYS A 114 5.12 15.38 -3.07
CA LYS A 114 5.48 16.16 -4.28
C LYS A 114 4.29 16.96 -4.83
N ALA A 115 3.08 16.45 -4.69
CA ALA A 115 1.84 17.13 -5.08
C ALA A 115 1.47 18.30 -4.14
N GLY A 116 2.15 18.44 -3.00
CA GLY A 116 1.87 19.48 -2.01
C GLY A 116 0.70 19.18 -1.09
N CYS A 117 0.28 17.89 -1.00
CA CYS A 117 -0.77 17.47 -0.08
C CYS A 117 -0.40 17.74 1.37
N THR A 118 -1.39 18.12 2.17
CA THR A 118 -1.26 18.24 3.62
C THR A 118 -1.07 16.85 4.27
N ASP A 119 -0.58 16.81 5.51
CA ASP A 119 -0.43 15.55 6.25
C ASP A 119 -1.79 14.82 6.41
N GLU A 120 -2.90 15.56 6.57
CA GLU A 120 -4.26 15.01 6.66
C GLU A 120 -4.73 14.40 5.34
N GLU A 121 -4.45 15.06 4.21
CA GLU A 121 -4.74 14.53 2.87
C GLU A 121 -3.92 13.29 2.59
N ILE A 122 -2.62 13.28 2.94
CA ILE A 122 -1.74 12.11 2.80
C ILE A 122 -2.28 10.94 3.62
N ALA A 123 -2.69 11.16 4.86
CA ALA A 123 -3.28 10.12 5.71
C ALA A 123 -4.57 9.57 5.10
N THR A 124 -5.44 10.44 4.59
CA THR A 124 -6.71 10.05 3.94
C THR A 124 -6.47 9.23 2.66
N LEU A 125 -5.55 9.68 1.80
CA LEU A 125 -5.17 8.97 0.57
C LEU A 125 -4.54 7.61 0.88
N CYS A 126 -3.75 7.52 1.95
CA CYS A 126 -3.19 6.27 2.43
C CYS A 126 -4.29 5.31 2.92
N ASP A 127 -5.26 5.79 3.71
CA ASP A 127 -6.40 4.98 4.16
C ASP A 127 -7.19 4.42 2.96
N ILE A 128 -7.40 5.22 1.92
CA ILE A 128 -8.03 4.77 0.67
C ILE A 128 -7.16 3.70 -0.02
N ALA A 129 -5.87 3.95 -0.17
CA ALA A 129 -4.95 3.02 -0.82
C ALA A 129 -4.86 1.68 -0.08
N MET A 130 -4.83 1.71 1.27
CA MET A 130 -4.79 0.52 2.12
C MET A 130 -6.03 -0.37 2.01
N CYS A 131 -7.17 0.16 1.53
CA CYS A 131 -8.32 -0.67 1.21
C CYS A 131 -8.00 -1.74 0.15
N GLY A 132 -7.00 -1.50 -0.71
CA GLY A 132 -6.47 -2.49 -1.65
C GLY A 132 -5.79 -3.65 -0.94
N ASP A 133 -4.92 -3.35 0.01
CA ASP A 133 -4.20 -4.37 0.79
C ASP A 133 -5.16 -5.15 1.70
N HIS A 134 -6.16 -4.48 2.30
CA HIS A 134 -7.25 -5.15 3.01
C HIS A 134 -8.04 -6.08 2.09
N GLY A 135 -8.37 -5.65 0.86
CA GLY A 135 -9.05 -6.48 -0.14
C GLY A 135 -8.23 -7.69 -0.57
N ILE A 136 -6.91 -7.54 -0.74
CA ILE A 136 -6.00 -8.67 -1.00
C ILE A 136 -6.03 -9.64 0.17
N GLY A 137 -5.91 -9.15 1.42
CA GLY A 137 -5.98 -9.97 2.62
C GLY A 137 -7.29 -10.76 2.70
N GLU A 138 -8.42 -10.11 2.42
CA GLU A 138 -9.74 -10.73 2.41
C GLU A 138 -9.84 -11.86 1.38
N ALA A 139 -9.32 -11.67 0.16
CA ALA A 139 -9.28 -12.72 -0.85
C ALA A 139 -8.49 -13.96 -0.38
N TYR A 140 -7.44 -13.73 0.41
CA TYR A 140 -6.66 -14.82 1.05
C TYR A 140 -7.28 -15.34 2.35
N GLY A 141 -8.50 -14.93 2.74
CA GLY A 141 -9.11 -15.30 4.01
C GLY A 141 -8.34 -14.79 5.23
N ALA A 142 -7.67 -13.66 5.10
CA ALA A 142 -6.84 -13.05 6.12
C ALA A 142 -7.35 -11.65 6.52
N VAL A 143 -6.90 -11.20 7.68
CA VAL A 143 -7.03 -9.81 8.15
C VAL A 143 -5.68 -9.14 8.05
N LEU A 144 -5.67 -7.86 7.72
CA LEU A 144 -4.50 -7.00 7.76
C LEU A 144 -4.64 -5.98 8.89
N ASP A 145 -3.66 -5.94 9.78
CA ASP A 145 -3.47 -4.86 10.75
C ASP A 145 -2.30 -3.98 10.30
N LEU A 146 -2.44 -2.68 10.54
CA LEU A 146 -1.43 -1.66 10.25
C LEU A 146 -1.13 -0.83 11.52
N PRO A 147 -0.42 -1.39 12.51
CA PRO A 147 -0.16 -0.69 13.79
C PRO A 147 0.72 0.55 13.67
N LYS A 148 1.52 0.66 12.60
CA LYS A 148 2.32 1.85 12.27
C LYS A 148 2.15 2.21 10.81
N CYS A 149 2.13 3.51 10.50
CA CYS A 149 1.92 4.02 9.15
C CYS A 149 2.73 5.30 8.89
N ILE A 150 3.62 5.28 7.89
CA ILE A 150 4.42 6.42 7.44
C ILE A 150 3.54 7.64 7.14
N ALA A 151 2.40 7.42 6.48
CA ALA A 151 1.46 8.50 6.14
C ALA A 151 0.82 9.18 7.37
N LYS A 152 0.92 8.59 8.54
CA LYS A 152 0.42 9.09 9.83
C LYS A 152 1.53 9.57 10.77
N GLY A 153 2.76 9.64 10.26
CA GLY A 153 3.92 10.17 10.99
C GLY A 153 4.79 9.13 11.67
N ASP A 154 4.52 7.84 11.52
CA ASP A 154 5.41 6.79 12.01
C ASP A 154 6.65 6.64 11.11
N ASP A 155 7.73 6.07 11.64
CA ASP A 155 8.99 5.84 10.92
C ASP A 155 8.87 4.72 9.86
N ILE A 156 7.87 3.83 9.99
CA ILE A 156 7.63 2.68 9.13
C ILE A 156 6.14 2.43 8.92
N CYS A 157 5.80 1.65 7.87
CA CYS A 157 4.50 0.97 7.82
C CYS A 157 4.68 -0.49 8.25
N SER A 158 3.91 -0.92 9.24
CA SER A 158 3.96 -2.30 9.76
C SER A 158 2.77 -3.10 9.25
N LEU A 159 2.92 -3.87 8.17
CA LEU A 159 1.87 -4.73 7.64
C LEU A 159 1.88 -6.08 8.38
N ARG A 160 0.74 -6.45 8.93
CA ARG A 160 0.55 -7.67 9.73
C ARG A 160 -0.67 -8.43 9.21
N TYR A 161 -0.42 -9.35 8.28
CA TYR A 161 -1.47 -10.26 7.80
C TYR A 161 -1.55 -11.50 8.69
N HIS A 162 -2.76 -11.91 9.04
CA HIS A 162 -3.01 -13.17 9.72
C HIS A 162 -4.30 -13.82 9.20
N LYS A 163 -4.31 -15.15 9.08
CA LYS A 163 -5.50 -15.92 8.69
C LYS A 163 -6.62 -15.75 9.72
N LYS A 164 -7.86 -15.63 9.24
CA LYS A 164 -9.04 -15.72 10.12
C LYS A 164 -9.08 -17.14 10.71
N LYS A 165 -9.28 -17.21 12.03
CA LYS A 165 -9.56 -18.49 12.73
C LYS A 165 -10.97 -18.97 12.42
#